data_b9113ad11e663e4e1900c34522fff70e
#
_entry.id   b9113ad11e663e4e1900c34522fff70e
#
_cell.length_a   1.000
_cell.length_b   1.000
_cell.length_c   1.000
_cell.angle_alpha   90.00
_cell.angle_beta   90.00
_cell.angle_gamma   90.00
#
_symmetry.space_group_name_H-M   'P 1'
#
loop_
_entity.id
_entity.type
_entity.pdbx_description
1 polymer ?
#
loop_
_entity_poly.entity_id
_entity_poly.type
_entity_poly.pdbx_seq_one_letter_code
_entity_poly.pdbx_strand_id
1 'polypeptide(L)'
;MQALKEVHLEEHYDKAIHELSGGQQQRVSLARAIISQSKLILMDEPLSALDASLREDMQLLIQRLIKTYDMTAIFVTHDQYEAMSMSDYIAVMSNGSIVQYGTPETLYQHPKNKEVATFIGKGTFLEGVSHNQVLSTNEGFQLNHSIQTKEGKYGVLIRPEHVHIEEDTHSKATPAVIETVSFTGERYQYTASSHGVSIMFYD
;
A
#
# COMPACT_ATOMS: atom_id res chain seq x y z
N MET A 1 24.77 -7.88 25.07
CA MET A 1 24.95 -6.41 24.98
C MET A 1 24.93 -5.90 23.54
N GLN A 2 25.72 -6.45 22.59
CA GLN A 2 25.73 -5.93 21.20
C GLN A 2 24.34 -5.91 20.55
N ALA A 3 23.58 -7.00 20.63
CA ALA A 3 22.23 -7.07 20.04
C ALA A 3 21.21 -6.10 20.66
N LEU A 4 21.36 -5.75 21.95
CA LEU A 4 20.52 -4.74 22.59
C LEU A 4 20.88 -3.33 22.10
N LYS A 5 22.13 -3.05 21.77
CA LYS A 5 22.53 -1.79 21.15
C LYS A 5 21.93 -1.62 19.76
N GLU A 6 21.90 -2.71 18.96
CA GLU A 6 21.30 -2.67 17.62
C GLU A 6 19.82 -2.29 17.61
N VAL A 7 19.13 -2.59 18.71
CA VAL A 7 17.69 -2.28 18.88
C VAL A 7 17.43 -1.11 19.84
N HIS A 8 18.48 -0.40 20.28
CA HIS A 8 18.40 0.75 21.21
C HIS A 8 17.72 0.42 22.55
N LEU A 9 18.13 -0.69 23.16
CA LEU A 9 17.62 -1.17 24.46
C LEU A 9 18.72 -1.47 25.48
N GLU A 10 19.93 -0.97 25.30
CA GLU A 10 21.05 -1.19 26.22
C GLU A 10 20.78 -0.76 27.66
N GLU A 11 20.00 0.31 27.85
CA GLU A 11 19.65 0.84 29.18
C GLU A 11 18.57 0.01 29.90
N HIS A 12 18.00 -0.96 29.19
CA HIS A 12 16.89 -1.79 29.69
C HIS A 12 17.30 -3.24 29.94
N TYR A 13 18.60 -3.52 29.97
CA TYR A 13 19.08 -4.91 30.00
C TYR A 13 18.71 -5.66 31.29
N ASP A 14 18.54 -4.95 32.41
CA ASP A 14 18.15 -5.47 33.72
C ASP A 14 16.64 -5.62 33.91
N LYS A 15 15.83 -5.09 32.98
CA LYS A 15 14.37 -5.12 33.12
C LYS A 15 13.79 -6.47 32.75
N ALA A 16 12.79 -6.89 33.52
CA ALA A 16 11.98 -8.03 33.14
C ALA A 16 11.06 -7.67 31.94
N ILE A 17 10.67 -8.66 31.13
CA ILE A 17 9.89 -8.43 29.90
C ILE A 17 8.57 -7.70 30.15
N HIS A 18 7.92 -7.95 31.28
CA HIS A 18 6.64 -7.32 31.63
C HIS A 18 6.77 -5.86 32.08
N GLU A 19 7.99 -5.37 32.33
CA GLU A 19 8.30 -3.98 32.65
C GLU A 19 8.56 -3.13 31.37
N LEU A 20 8.59 -3.78 30.22
CA LEU A 20 8.84 -3.15 28.92
C LEU A 20 7.54 -2.80 28.23
N SER A 21 7.52 -1.66 27.51
CA SER A 21 6.41 -1.31 26.62
C SER A 21 6.29 -2.32 25.46
N GLY A 22 5.14 -2.38 24.80
CA GLY A 22 4.92 -3.27 23.65
C GLY A 22 5.99 -3.12 22.56
N GLY A 23 6.34 -1.89 22.19
CA GLY A 23 7.41 -1.64 21.23
C GLY A 23 8.80 -2.09 21.71
N GLN A 24 9.09 -1.94 23.01
CA GLN A 24 10.34 -2.44 23.60
C GLN A 24 10.38 -3.97 23.59
N GLN A 25 9.27 -4.66 23.86
CA GLN A 25 9.17 -6.11 23.79
C GLN A 25 9.40 -6.61 22.35
N GLN A 26 8.89 -5.92 21.36
CA GLN A 26 9.15 -6.23 19.93
C GLN A 26 10.63 -6.07 19.58
N ARG A 27 11.29 -5.01 20.04
CA ARG A 27 12.74 -4.81 19.87
C ARG A 27 13.55 -5.92 20.54
N VAL A 28 13.12 -6.41 21.70
CA VAL A 28 13.75 -7.59 22.34
C VAL A 28 13.61 -8.83 21.46
N SER A 29 12.47 -9.05 20.83
CA SER A 29 12.27 -10.17 19.90
C SER A 29 13.19 -10.08 18.69
N LEU A 30 13.40 -8.88 18.13
CA LEU A 30 14.39 -8.65 17.06
C LEU A 30 15.82 -8.93 17.55
N ALA A 31 16.19 -8.44 18.73
CA ALA A 31 17.52 -8.72 19.32
C ALA A 31 17.78 -10.23 19.49
N ARG A 32 16.75 -10.99 19.89
CA ARG A 32 16.84 -12.45 19.96
C ARG A 32 17.09 -13.10 18.59
N ALA A 33 16.42 -12.62 17.54
CA ALA A 33 16.62 -13.09 16.18
C ALA A 33 18.06 -12.84 15.69
N ILE A 34 18.65 -11.68 16.01
CA ILE A 34 20.05 -11.36 15.71
C ILE A 34 20.99 -12.34 16.43
N ILE A 35 20.77 -12.57 17.73
CA ILE A 35 21.62 -13.47 18.52
C ILE A 35 21.56 -14.91 18.01
N SER A 36 20.38 -15.36 17.57
CA SER A 36 20.19 -16.71 17.04
C SER A 36 20.82 -16.91 15.65
N GLN A 37 21.32 -15.83 15.02
CA GLN A 37 21.87 -15.85 13.65
C GLN A 37 20.91 -16.47 12.63
N SER A 38 19.61 -16.30 12.86
CA SER A 38 18.56 -16.82 11.99
C SER A 38 18.65 -16.17 10.61
N LYS A 39 18.68 -16.98 9.55
CA LYS A 39 18.61 -16.48 8.18
C LYS A 39 17.19 -16.18 7.73
N LEU A 40 16.19 -16.70 8.44
CA LEU A 40 14.77 -16.46 8.18
C LEU A 40 14.07 -16.02 9.46
N ILE A 41 13.34 -14.92 9.36
CA ILE A 41 12.48 -14.38 10.43
C ILE A 41 11.03 -14.40 9.96
N LEU A 42 10.14 -14.88 10.84
CA LEU A 42 8.70 -14.80 10.64
C LEU A 42 8.14 -13.76 11.60
N MET A 43 7.41 -12.79 11.08
CA MET A 43 6.80 -11.71 11.84
C MET A 43 5.31 -11.66 11.52
N ASP A 44 4.48 -11.82 12.54
CA ASP A 44 3.04 -11.77 12.42
C ASP A 44 2.53 -10.48 13.08
N GLU A 45 2.02 -9.56 12.28
CA GLU A 45 1.53 -8.23 12.64
C GLU A 45 2.44 -7.46 13.64
N PRO A 46 3.76 -7.38 13.41
CA PRO A 46 4.69 -6.89 14.43
C PRO A 46 4.56 -5.39 14.73
N LEU A 47 3.83 -4.62 13.95
CA LEU A 47 3.69 -3.18 14.13
C LEU A 47 2.28 -2.74 14.52
N SER A 48 1.33 -3.68 14.62
CA SER A 48 -0.10 -3.39 14.83
C SER A 48 -0.41 -2.68 16.16
N ALA A 49 0.39 -2.93 17.20
CA ALA A 49 0.19 -2.36 18.53
C ALA A 49 0.93 -1.02 18.76
N LEU A 50 1.58 -0.45 17.73
CA LEU A 50 2.39 0.76 17.85
C LEU A 50 1.63 2.00 17.37
N ASP A 51 1.91 3.15 18.02
CA ASP A 51 1.52 4.45 17.49
C ASP A 51 2.29 4.79 16.19
N ALA A 52 1.83 5.80 15.46
CA ALA A 52 2.34 6.13 14.12
C ALA A 52 3.85 6.44 14.12
N SER A 53 4.32 7.25 15.08
CA SER A 53 5.75 7.64 15.14
C SER A 53 6.64 6.44 15.46
N LEU A 54 6.25 5.65 16.44
CA LEU A 54 7.01 4.46 16.84
C LEU A 54 6.98 3.38 15.75
N ARG A 55 5.90 3.32 14.95
CA ARG A 55 5.77 2.40 13.83
C ARG A 55 6.80 2.69 12.73
N GLU A 56 6.96 3.96 12.34
CA GLU A 56 7.96 4.36 11.35
C GLU A 56 9.38 4.04 11.82
N ASP A 57 9.72 4.35 13.06
CA ASP A 57 11.02 4.02 13.64
C ASP A 57 11.29 2.51 13.62
N MET A 58 10.27 1.71 13.92
CA MET A 58 10.38 0.24 13.92
C MET A 58 10.50 -0.32 12.50
N GLN A 59 9.81 0.24 11.51
CA GLN A 59 9.96 -0.16 10.10
C GLN A 59 11.40 0.04 9.65
N LEU A 60 11.97 1.23 9.88
CA LEU A 60 13.36 1.55 9.53
C LEU A 60 14.36 0.64 10.26
N LEU A 61 14.12 0.36 11.54
CA LEU A 61 14.94 -0.53 12.33
C LEU A 61 14.94 -1.96 11.76
N ILE A 62 13.75 -2.51 11.47
CA ILE A 62 13.58 -3.86 10.90
C ILE A 62 14.30 -3.96 9.55
N GLN A 63 14.07 -3.02 8.63
CA GLN A 63 14.72 -3.01 7.32
C GLN A 63 16.24 -2.96 7.44
N ARG A 64 16.77 -2.08 8.31
CA ARG A 64 18.19 -1.97 8.59
C ARG A 64 18.78 -3.30 9.10
N LEU A 65 18.11 -3.95 10.04
CA LEU A 65 18.59 -5.21 10.63
C LEU A 65 18.57 -6.34 9.60
N ILE A 66 17.50 -6.49 8.83
CA ILE A 66 17.40 -7.49 7.75
C ILE A 66 18.57 -7.34 6.79
N LYS A 67 18.85 -6.10 6.34
CA LYS A 67 19.96 -5.81 5.42
C LYS A 67 21.33 -6.02 6.06
N THR A 68 21.53 -5.56 7.31
CA THR A 68 22.83 -5.64 7.99
C THR A 68 23.25 -7.08 8.27
N TYR A 69 22.29 -7.93 8.62
CA TYR A 69 22.55 -9.33 9.00
C TYR A 69 22.27 -10.33 7.86
N ASP A 70 22.00 -9.83 6.66
CA ASP A 70 21.72 -10.65 5.46
C ASP A 70 20.64 -11.72 5.77
N MET A 71 19.50 -11.25 6.29
CA MET A 71 18.37 -12.07 6.69
C MET A 71 17.25 -12.00 5.66
N THR A 72 16.44 -13.03 5.60
CA THR A 72 15.15 -13.02 4.91
C THR A 72 14.02 -12.87 5.93
N ALA A 73 13.03 -12.05 5.64
CA ALA A 73 11.87 -11.91 6.50
C ALA A 73 10.57 -12.27 5.74
N ILE A 74 9.70 -13.01 6.42
CA ILE A 74 8.29 -13.14 6.03
C ILE A 74 7.48 -12.32 7.02
N PHE A 75 6.77 -11.34 6.51
CA PHE A 75 6.06 -10.33 7.28
C PHE A 75 4.58 -10.43 6.96
N VAL A 76 3.75 -10.69 7.96
CA VAL A 76 2.29 -10.70 7.80
C VAL A 76 1.75 -9.40 8.34
N THR A 77 0.98 -8.68 7.53
CA THR A 77 0.32 -7.43 7.92
C THR A 77 -1.00 -7.26 7.18
N HIS A 78 -1.93 -6.54 7.78
CA HIS A 78 -3.13 -6.04 7.13
C HIS A 78 -3.00 -4.57 6.70
N ASP A 79 -1.88 -3.92 7.01
CA ASP A 79 -1.59 -2.55 6.62
C ASP A 79 -0.90 -2.54 5.24
N GLN A 80 -1.60 -1.95 4.25
CA GLN A 80 -1.09 -1.89 2.89
C GLN A 80 0.18 -1.03 2.78
N TYR A 81 0.30 0.04 3.61
CA TYR A 81 1.47 0.90 3.59
C TYR A 81 2.72 0.16 4.06
N GLU A 82 2.58 -0.63 5.13
CA GLU A 82 3.66 -1.51 5.61
C GLU A 82 4.08 -2.50 4.52
N ALA A 83 3.11 -3.20 3.91
CA ALA A 83 3.41 -4.15 2.84
C ALA A 83 4.14 -3.48 1.67
N MET A 84 3.66 -2.32 1.21
CA MET A 84 4.22 -1.60 0.06
C MET A 84 5.60 -1.00 0.33
N SER A 85 5.86 -0.49 1.55
CA SER A 85 7.09 0.22 1.88
C SER A 85 8.23 -0.68 2.36
N MET A 86 7.91 -1.87 2.89
CA MET A 86 8.91 -2.73 3.53
C MET A 86 9.30 -3.97 2.72
N SER A 87 8.51 -4.37 1.73
CA SER A 87 8.67 -5.66 1.08
C SER A 87 9.28 -5.56 -0.31
N ASP A 88 10.17 -6.50 -0.65
CA ASP A 88 10.63 -6.70 -2.04
C ASP A 88 9.53 -7.41 -2.87
N TYR A 89 8.76 -8.29 -2.23
CA TYR A 89 7.66 -9.03 -2.82
C TYR A 89 6.49 -9.10 -1.87
N ILE A 90 5.28 -9.01 -2.41
CA ILE A 90 4.02 -9.12 -1.66
C ILE A 90 3.20 -10.29 -2.18
N ALA A 91 2.66 -11.08 -1.27
CA ALA A 91 1.64 -12.08 -1.54
C ALA A 91 0.29 -11.60 -0.99
N VAL A 92 -0.63 -11.21 -1.86
CA VAL A 92 -2.00 -10.89 -1.44
C VAL A 92 -2.78 -12.17 -1.27
N MET A 93 -3.31 -12.37 -0.06
CA MET A 93 -4.08 -13.55 0.30
C MET A 93 -5.56 -13.23 0.47
N SER A 94 -6.41 -14.10 -0.02
CA SER A 94 -7.86 -14.06 0.20
C SER A 94 -8.39 -15.48 0.32
N ASN A 95 -9.28 -15.72 1.28
CA ASN A 95 -9.91 -17.01 1.53
C ASN A 95 -8.91 -18.19 1.60
N GLY A 96 -7.75 -17.97 2.25
CA GLY A 96 -6.73 -18.99 2.44
C GLY A 96 -5.88 -19.30 1.20
N SER A 97 -6.02 -18.52 0.12
CA SER A 97 -5.27 -18.70 -1.13
C SER A 97 -4.52 -17.43 -1.53
N ILE A 98 -3.37 -17.59 -2.18
CA ILE A 98 -2.64 -16.47 -2.76
C ILE A 98 -3.36 -16.05 -4.05
N VAL A 99 -3.90 -14.84 -4.06
CA VAL A 99 -4.61 -14.24 -5.21
C VAL A 99 -3.63 -13.68 -6.22
N GLN A 100 -2.61 -12.96 -5.72
CA GLN A 100 -1.53 -12.39 -6.54
C GLN A 100 -0.25 -12.33 -5.73
N TYR A 101 0.88 -12.51 -6.43
CA TYR A 101 2.23 -12.39 -5.92
C TYR A 101 3.06 -11.56 -6.90
N GLY A 102 3.88 -10.65 -6.38
CA GLY A 102 4.74 -9.80 -7.20
C GLY A 102 5.40 -8.69 -6.39
N THR A 103 6.12 -7.81 -7.09
CA THR A 103 6.67 -6.60 -6.45
C THR A 103 5.56 -5.62 -6.09
N PRO A 104 5.77 -4.70 -5.12
CA PRO A 104 4.81 -3.65 -4.79
C PRO A 104 4.30 -2.90 -6.03
N GLU A 105 5.19 -2.47 -6.90
CA GLU A 105 4.84 -1.74 -8.13
C GLU A 105 3.97 -2.58 -9.07
N THR A 106 4.28 -3.87 -9.22
CA THR A 106 3.50 -4.77 -10.07
C THR A 106 2.06 -4.93 -9.54
N LEU A 107 1.90 -5.09 -8.23
CA LEU A 107 0.58 -5.23 -7.63
C LEU A 107 -0.24 -3.94 -7.74
N TYR A 108 0.42 -2.79 -7.64
CA TYR A 108 -0.22 -1.48 -7.74
C TYR A 108 -0.64 -1.13 -9.17
N GLN A 109 0.27 -1.32 -10.12
CA GLN A 109 0.06 -0.96 -11.53
C GLN A 109 -0.77 -2.00 -12.30
N HIS A 110 -0.61 -3.28 -11.96
CA HIS A 110 -1.22 -4.41 -12.67
C HIS A 110 -1.95 -5.36 -11.72
N PRO A 111 -2.94 -4.87 -10.95
CA PRO A 111 -3.73 -5.73 -10.06
C PRO A 111 -4.51 -6.75 -10.90
N LYS A 112 -4.49 -8.02 -10.48
CA LYS A 112 -5.13 -9.13 -11.20
C LYS A 112 -6.66 -9.02 -11.20
N ASN A 113 -7.23 -8.42 -10.17
CA ASN A 113 -8.67 -8.25 -10.03
C ASN A 113 -9.00 -7.04 -9.13
N LYS A 114 -10.28 -6.73 -9.02
CA LYS A 114 -10.80 -5.63 -8.19
C LYS A 114 -10.40 -5.74 -6.72
N GLU A 115 -10.41 -6.95 -6.17
CA GLU A 115 -10.05 -7.19 -4.76
C GLU A 115 -8.61 -6.75 -4.48
N VAL A 116 -7.65 -7.20 -5.29
CA VAL A 116 -6.25 -6.77 -5.18
C VAL A 116 -6.11 -5.26 -5.41
N ALA A 117 -6.79 -4.72 -6.43
CA ALA A 117 -6.75 -3.29 -6.75
C ALA A 117 -7.19 -2.41 -5.57
N THR A 118 -8.27 -2.82 -4.89
CA THR A 118 -8.85 -2.09 -3.76
C THR A 118 -8.03 -2.27 -2.49
N PHE A 119 -7.45 -3.46 -2.29
CA PHE A 119 -6.61 -3.73 -1.13
C PHE A 119 -5.28 -2.97 -1.20
N ILE A 120 -4.64 -2.93 -2.37
CA ILE A 120 -3.28 -2.35 -2.53
C ILE A 120 -3.29 -0.81 -2.59
N GLY A 121 -4.42 -0.19 -2.89
CA GLY A 121 -4.44 1.27 -2.96
C GLY A 121 -5.82 1.85 -3.26
N LYS A 122 -5.95 3.14 -2.98
CA LYS A 122 -7.18 3.87 -3.29
C LYS A 122 -7.39 3.96 -4.80
N GLY A 123 -8.63 4.00 -5.22
CA GLY A 123 -9.01 4.18 -6.62
C GLY A 123 -10.49 3.92 -6.88
N THR A 124 -10.98 4.42 -7.98
CA THR A 124 -12.34 4.18 -8.46
C THR A 124 -12.31 3.04 -9.47
N PHE A 125 -13.12 2.03 -9.24
CA PHE A 125 -13.22 0.87 -10.12
C PHE A 125 -14.53 0.91 -10.89
N LEU A 126 -14.44 0.94 -12.22
CA LEU A 126 -15.55 0.96 -13.16
C LEU A 126 -15.55 -0.31 -14.02
N GLU A 127 -16.68 -0.65 -14.59
CA GLU A 127 -16.80 -1.69 -15.60
C GLU A 127 -17.09 -1.07 -16.95
N GLY A 128 -16.48 -1.58 -18.00
CA GLY A 128 -16.66 -1.05 -19.33
C GLY A 128 -16.45 -2.07 -20.43
N VAL A 129 -16.73 -1.63 -21.65
CA VAL A 129 -16.56 -2.43 -22.87
C VAL A 129 -15.65 -1.67 -23.81
N SER A 130 -14.63 -2.36 -24.33
CA SER A 130 -13.80 -1.83 -25.40
C SER A 130 -14.39 -2.19 -26.75
N HIS A 131 -14.61 -1.18 -27.60
CA HIS A 131 -15.02 -1.33 -28.98
C HIS A 131 -14.31 -0.27 -29.84
N ASN A 132 -13.71 -0.69 -30.95
CA ASN A 132 -12.95 0.19 -31.86
C ASN A 132 -11.89 1.06 -31.16
N GLN A 133 -11.17 0.52 -30.20
CA GLN A 133 -10.15 1.21 -29.39
C GLN A 133 -10.70 2.33 -28.49
N VAL A 134 -12.00 2.40 -28.29
CA VAL A 134 -12.66 3.26 -27.32
C VAL A 134 -13.18 2.39 -26.19
N LEU A 135 -12.77 2.68 -24.97
CA LEU A 135 -13.30 2.05 -23.78
C LEU A 135 -14.44 2.89 -23.21
N SER A 136 -15.65 2.37 -23.28
CA SER A 136 -16.83 3.01 -22.73
C SER A 136 -17.23 2.31 -21.44
N THR A 137 -17.35 3.05 -20.35
CA THR A 137 -17.81 2.48 -19.06
C THR A 137 -19.34 2.48 -18.99
N ASN A 138 -19.87 1.66 -18.09
CA ASN A 138 -21.31 1.58 -17.86
C ASN A 138 -21.91 2.92 -17.40
N GLU A 139 -21.09 3.77 -16.78
CA GLU A 139 -21.46 5.09 -16.27
C GLU A 139 -21.37 6.19 -17.36
N GLY A 140 -20.88 5.85 -18.54
CA GLY A 140 -20.85 6.76 -19.69
C GLY A 140 -19.50 7.48 -19.91
N PHE A 141 -18.45 7.15 -19.17
CA PHE A 141 -17.12 7.67 -19.47
C PHE A 141 -16.58 7.03 -20.76
N GLN A 142 -15.96 7.87 -21.60
CA GLN A 142 -15.24 7.41 -22.77
C GLN A 142 -13.76 7.67 -22.56
N LEU A 143 -13.00 6.58 -22.47
CA LEU A 143 -11.57 6.63 -22.25
C LEU A 143 -10.85 6.30 -23.55
N ASN A 144 -10.20 7.32 -24.12
CA ASN A 144 -9.29 7.11 -25.24
C ASN A 144 -7.96 6.64 -24.67
N HIS A 145 -7.58 5.40 -24.96
CA HIS A 145 -6.31 4.85 -24.48
C HIS A 145 -5.39 4.55 -25.65
N SER A 146 -4.09 4.72 -25.41
CA SER A 146 -3.03 4.38 -26.37
C SER A 146 -2.73 2.88 -26.46
N ILE A 147 -3.36 2.07 -25.61
CA ILE A 147 -3.13 0.62 -25.57
C ILE A 147 -4.12 -0.04 -26.52
N GLN A 148 -3.62 -0.89 -27.42
CA GLN A 148 -4.48 -1.72 -28.28
C GLN A 148 -5.23 -2.75 -27.41
N THR A 149 -6.43 -2.39 -26.94
CA THR A 149 -7.30 -3.34 -26.27
C THR A 149 -8.08 -4.15 -27.30
N LYS A 150 -8.19 -5.44 -27.06
CA LYS A 150 -9.11 -6.30 -27.82
C LYS A 150 -10.55 -5.91 -27.47
N GLU A 151 -11.48 -6.21 -28.36
CA GLU A 151 -12.91 -6.09 -28.03
C GLU A 151 -13.28 -6.99 -26.85
N GLY A 152 -14.02 -6.46 -25.89
CA GLY A 152 -14.42 -7.20 -24.72
C GLY A 152 -14.77 -6.36 -23.51
N LYS A 153 -15.10 -7.05 -22.42
CA LYS A 153 -15.37 -6.44 -21.11
C LYS A 153 -14.08 -6.21 -20.34
N TYR A 154 -13.98 -5.07 -19.69
CA TYR A 154 -12.82 -4.65 -18.91
C TYR A 154 -13.25 -4.06 -17.58
N GLY A 155 -12.42 -4.30 -16.55
CA GLY A 155 -12.40 -3.48 -15.36
C GLY A 155 -11.47 -2.27 -15.59
N VAL A 156 -11.92 -1.10 -15.24
CA VAL A 156 -11.17 0.15 -15.35
C VAL A 156 -10.86 0.63 -13.95
N LEU A 157 -9.58 0.75 -13.63
CA LEU A 157 -9.11 1.30 -12.37
C LEU A 157 -8.60 2.72 -12.60
N ILE A 158 -9.22 3.69 -11.96
CA ILE A 158 -8.78 5.08 -11.94
C ILE A 158 -8.08 5.33 -10.62
N ARG A 159 -6.75 5.53 -10.67
CA ARG A 159 -5.96 5.91 -9.51
C ARG A 159 -6.01 7.42 -9.30
N PRO A 160 -6.02 7.90 -8.03
CA PRO A 160 -6.12 9.33 -7.72
C PRO A 160 -5.04 10.19 -8.38
N GLU A 161 -3.82 9.68 -8.49
CA GLU A 161 -2.68 10.36 -9.09
C GLU A 161 -2.72 10.44 -10.63
N HIS A 162 -3.64 9.71 -11.26
CA HIS A 162 -3.85 9.74 -12.72
C HIS A 162 -4.99 10.67 -13.14
N VAL A 163 -5.64 11.31 -12.19
CA VAL A 163 -6.71 12.29 -12.47
C VAL A 163 -6.12 13.68 -12.46
N HIS A 164 -6.33 14.40 -13.55
CA HIS A 164 -5.87 15.78 -13.70
C HIS A 164 -7.06 16.70 -13.90
N ILE A 165 -7.01 17.90 -13.30
CA ILE A 165 -8.00 18.94 -13.50
C ILE A 165 -7.57 19.76 -14.71
N GLU A 166 -8.53 20.05 -15.59
CA GLU A 166 -8.36 21.01 -16.67
C GLU A 166 -9.38 22.14 -16.50
N GLU A 167 -8.93 23.38 -16.55
CA GLU A 167 -9.80 24.57 -16.47
C GLU A 167 -10.39 24.95 -17.83
N ASP A 168 -9.87 24.40 -18.93
CA ASP A 168 -10.29 24.74 -20.28
C ASP A 168 -11.60 24.01 -20.65
N THR A 169 -12.65 24.75 -20.87
CA THR A 169 -13.94 24.24 -21.33
C THR A 169 -13.94 23.67 -22.76
N HIS A 170 -12.84 23.81 -23.49
CA HIS A 170 -12.69 23.31 -24.87
C HIS A 170 -11.91 21.98 -24.87
N SER A 171 -11.45 21.51 -23.73
CA SER A 171 -10.76 20.24 -23.60
C SER A 171 -11.74 19.06 -23.79
N LYS A 172 -11.20 17.89 -24.10
CA LYS A 172 -11.95 16.63 -24.11
C LYS A 172 -12.17 16.07 -22.70
N ALA A 173 -11.96 16.90 -21.68
CA ALA A 173 -12.14 16.52 -20.28
C ALA A 173 -13.62 16.26 -19.98
N THR A 174 -13.85 15.35 -19.05
CA THR A 174 -15.21 15.03 -18.58
C THR A 174 -15.63 16.04 -17.51
N PRO A 175 -16.78 16.72 -17.65
CA PRO A 175 -17.26 17.64 -16.63
C PRO A 175 -17.51 16.92 -15.31
N ALA A 176 -17.07 17.54 -14.21
CA ALA A 176 -17.26 17.02 -12.86
C ALA A 176 -17.57 18.15 -11.87
N VAL A 177 -18.22 17.78 -10.76
CA VAL A 177 -18.55 18.70 -9.67
C VAL A 177 -17.74 18.30 -8.44
N ILE A 178 -16.97 19.24 -7.90
CA ILE A 178 -16.25 19.03 -6.65
C ILE A 178 -17.23 18.89 -5.48
N GLU A 179 -17.20 17.78 -4.79
CA GLU A 179 -18.07 17.50 -3.63
C GLU A 179 -17.37 17.80 -2.32
N THR A 180 -16.09 17.40 -2.21
CA THR A 180 -15.31 17.61 -0.98
C THR A 180 -13.88 18.01 -1.29
N VAL A 181 -13.30 18.79 -0.36
CA VAL A 181 -11.88 19.16 -0.34
C VAL A 181 -11.37 18.94 1.08
N SER A 182 -10.27 18.22 1.22
CA SER A 182 -9.65 17.94 2.51
C SER A 182 -8.14 18.11 2.43
N PHE A 183 -7.55 18.85 3.37
CA PHE A 183 -6.11 18.96 3.48
C PHE A 183 -5.57 17.78 4.32
N THR A 184 -4.63 17.02 3.78
CA THR A 184 -4.07 15.81 4.42
C THR A 184 -2.68 16.04 5.03
N GLY A 185 -2.26 17.29 5.16
CA GLY A 185 -0.95 17.68 5.69
C GLY A 185 0.09 17.96 4.61
N GLU A 186 0.16 17.18 3.56
CA GLU A 186 1.11 17.33 2.47
C GLU A 186 0.47 17.83 1.17
N ARG A 187 -0.81 17.50 0.96
CA ARG A 187 -1.57 17.80 -0.27
C ARG A 187 -3.05 17.93 0.00
N TYR A 188 -3.76 18.48 -0.96
CA TYR A 188 -5.21 18.47 -0.96
C TYR A 188 -5.75 17.19 -1.60
N GLN A 189 -6.71 16.57 -0.94
CA GLN A 189 -7.49 15.47 -1.47
C GLN A 189 -8.86 16.00 -1.86
N TYR A 190 -9.25 15.76 -3.10
CA TYR A 190 -10.53 16.14 -3.65
C TYR A 190 -11.38 14.91 -3.91
N THR A 191 -12.68 15.08 -3.79
CA THR A 191 -13.66 14.14 -4.33
C THR A 191 -14.57 14.90 -5.28
N ALA A 192 -14.67 14.43 -6.50
CA ALA A 192 -15.57 15.01 -7.50
C ALA A 192 -16.56 13.96 -7.99
N SER A 193 -17.78 14.38 -8.30
CA SER A 193 -18.76 13.51 -8.95
C SER A 193 -18.92 13.84 -10.42
N SER A 194 -18.99 12.79 -11.23
CA SER A 194 -19.32 12.87 -12.64
C SER A 194 -20.09 11.61 -13.03
N HIS A 195 -21.16 11.75 -13.80
CA HIS A 195 -22.02 10.63 -14.24
C HIS A 195 -22.50 9.72 -13.09
N GLY A 196 -22.70 10.26 -11.88
CA GLY A 196 -23.09 9.48 -10.70
C GLY A 196 -21.96 8.68 -10.05
N VAL A 197 -20.72 8.88 -10.49
CA VAL A 197 -19.53 8.25 -9.91
C VAL A 197 -18.74 9.27 -9.11
N SER A 198 -18.33 8.89 -7.92
CA SER A 198 -17.42 9.68 -7.08
C SER A 198 -15.97 9.28 -7.38
N ILE A 199 -15.18 10.26 -7.82
CA ILE A 199 -13.76 10.07 -8.18
C ILE A 199 -12.92 10.89 -7.22
N MET A 200 -11.94 10.23 -6.59
CA MET A 200 -10.99 10.88 -5.71
C MET A 200 -9.69 11.17 -6.47
N PHE A 201 -9.08 12.34 -6.20
CA PHE A 201 -7.80 12.74 -6.76
C PHE A 201 -7.04 13.68 -5.82
N TYR A 202 -5.82 13.99 -6.19
CA TYR A 202 -4.90 14.84 -5.43
C TYR A 202 -4.44 16.03 -6.28
N ASP A 203 -4.19 17.14 -5.57
CA ASP A 203 -3.53 18.33 -6.11
C ASP A 203 -2.36 18.72 -5.19
#